data_c678dd1b1d55fbb5658d6df357590587
#
_entry.id   c678dd1b1d55fbb5658d6df357590587
#
_cell.length_a   1.000
_cell.length_b   1.000
_cell.length_c   1.000
_cell.angle_alpha   90.00
_cell.angle_beta   90.00
_cell.angle_gamma   90.00
#
_symmetry.space_group_name_H-M   'P 1'
#
loop_
_entity.id
_entity.type
_entity.pdbx_description
1 polymer ?
#
loop_
_entity_poly.entity_id
_entity_poly.type
_entity_poly.pdbx_seq_one_letter_code
_entity_poly.pdbx_strand_id
1 'polypeptide(L)'
;MTNSAQTNAELLRFDGKPSWGIAFPQALQHVLAMLIGNITPPMLIAGTCGLSAEDQILLTQAAMIIGGITTLLQLFPVFGFGMKMPNVMGVAFAYMPILTIIGQNYGIATIFGSQLVAGFVSIFIGMFIGKIRRFFPPIVSGTVVISIGLSLYGTAINYIGGGSAAQAAGTFGSPRFWVLAVLTLIVTLACNFFGKGLLKASGMLIGIVVGYAAALLMGGIVDFSGFTTAAWFSVPMPFHFGLEFHPDAILMMILMYMVQAVQTIGDVSSTAMGGFGREATDQELGGAIKGQGICGMIGACIGGLPTDPYSQNVGLICTTKVVARRVFTMVGVIMLLAGIFPKFSGLMATIPQPVLGGATVTVFAAITMSGIQLLKEQPLNYRNRMIVGISLALGLGIDAAPEILQFAPQLFQNIFGSSLVVSFLVAFLLNIIIPKDDTPED
;
A
#
# COMPACT_ATOMS: atom_id res chain seq x y z
N MET A 1 38.96 13.09 -10.92
CA MET A 1 38.34 12.36 -9.78
C MET A 1 37.45 13.25 -8.88
N THR A 2 37.50 14.56 -8.98
CA THR A 2 36.78 15.51 -8.11
C THR A 2 35.27 15.66 -8.43
N ASN A 3 34.85 15.45 -9.67
CA ASN A 3 33.45 15.69 -10.08
C ASN A 3 32.49 14.56 -9.64
N SER A 4 32.90 13.30 -9.64
CA SER A 4 32.06 12.17 -9.25
C SER A 4 31.86 12.07 -7.71
N ALA A 5 32.85 12.42 -6.93
CA ALA A 5 32.77 12.43 -5.47
C ALA A 5 31.85 13.58 -4.97
N GLN A 6 31.95 14.77 -5.55
CA GLN A 6 31.05 15.88 -5.25
C GLN A 6 29.61 15.57 -5.65
N THR A 7 29.39 14.92 -6.76
CA THR A 7 28.05 14.55 -7.25
C THR A 7 27.39 13.48 -6.39
N ASN A 8 28.15 12.51 -5.88
CA ASN A 8 27.62 11.53 -4.92
C ASN A 8 27.28 12.17 -3.57
N ALA A 9 28.03 13.16 -3.11
CA ALA A 9 27.72 13.90 -1.90
C ALA A 9 26.38 14.66 -2.00
N GLU A 10 26.04 15.19 -3.19
CA GLU A 10 24.77 15.88 -3.41
C GLU A 10 23.54 14.93 -3.33
N LEU A 11 23.68 13.65 -3.67
CA LEU A 11 22.61 12.65 -3.49
C LEU A 11 22.29 12.37 -2.03
N LEU A 12 23.28 12.50 -1.15
CA LEU A 12 23.19 12.19 0.28
C LEU A 12 22.71 13.40 1.12
N ARG A 13 22.50 14.55 0.50
CA ARG A 13 21.99 15.76 1.17
C ARG A 13 20.56 16.03 0.74
N PHE A 14 19.67 16.34 1.72
CA PHE A 14 18.26 16.57 1.41
C PHE A 14 18.05 17.72 0.43
N ASP A 15 18.71 18.86 0.65
CA ASP A 15 18.67 20.02 -0.26
C ASP A 15 19.73 19.96 -1.38
N GLY A 16 20.35 18.78 -1.56
CA GLY A 16 21.33 18.56 -2.60
C GLY A 16 20.72 18.69 -4.01
N LYS A 17 21.55 19.16 -4.94
CA LYS A 17 21.15 19.42 -6.34
C LYS A 17 21.95 18.55 -7.31
N PRO A 18 21.85 17.20 -7.22
CA PRO A 18 22.54 16.33 -8.18
C PRO A 18 22.13 16.68 -9.62
N SER A 19 23.04 16.46 -10.58
CA SER A 19 22.71 16.68 -11.98
C SER A 19 21.54 15.78 -12.44
N TRP A 20 20.80 16.20 -13.44
CA TRP A 20 19.64 15.44 -13.96
C TRP A 20 20.01 14.02 -14.40
N GLY A 21 21.16 13.85 -15.05
CA GLY A 21 21.64 12.55 -15.51
C GLY A 21 21.94 11.55 -14.38
N ILE A 22 22.17 12.04 -13.16
CA ILE A 22 22.43 11.21 -11.96
C ILE A 22 21.15 11.04 -11.13
N ALA A 23 20.34 12.08 -11.04
CA ALA A 23 19.08 12.03 -10.30
C ALA A 23 18.04 11.14 -10.99
N PHE A 24 17.97 11.15 -12.33
CA PHE A 24 16.97 10.40 -13.09
C PHE A 24 17.04 8.88 -12.90
N PRO A 25 18.19 8.20 -12.99
CA PRO A 25 18.26 6.77 -12.72
C PRO A 25 17.82 6.41 -11.30
N GLN A 26 18.12 7.25 -10.30
CA GLN A 26 17.68 7.05 -8.92
C GLN A 26 16.16 7.23 -8.80
N ALA A 27 15.60 8.26 -9.41
CA ALA A 27 14.16 8.47 -9.45
C ALA A 27 13.44 7.31 -10.16
N LEU A 28 13.97 6.87 -11.31
CA LEU A 28 13.43 5.73 -12.04
C LEU A 28 13.44 4.44 -11.19
N GLN A 29 14.50 4.20 -10.42
CA GLN A 29 14.59 3.07 -9.50
C GLN A 29 13.45 3.09 -8.48
N HIS A 30 13.16 4.26 -7.89
CA HIS A 30 12.04 4.43 -6.96
C HIS A 30 10.68 4.22 -7.63
N VAL A 31 10.50 4.75 -8.85
CA VAL A 31 9.25 4.55 -9.62
C VAL A 31 9.05 3.07 -9.95
N LEU A 32 10.07 2.39 -10.45
CA LEU A 32 9.97 0.96 -10.80
C LEU A 32 9.71 0.06 -9.60
N ALA A 33 10.25 0.41 -8.41
CA ALA A 33 10.01 -0.33 -7.18
C ALA A 33 8.55 -0.23 -6.69
N MET A 34 7.87 0.89 -6.94
CA MET A 34 6.51 1.14 -6.44
C MET A 34 5.41 0.98 -7.49
N LEU A 35 5.74 1.02 -8.79
CA LEU A 35 4.78 1.14 -9.88
C LEU A 35 3.66 0.11 -9.79
N ILE A 36 4.02 -1.17 -9.68
CA ILE A 36 3.05 -2.26 -9.63
C ILE A 36 2.26 -2.24 -8.31
N GLY A 37 2.94 -1.90 -7.20
CA GLY A 37 2.28 -1.71 -5.92
C GLY A 37 1.18 -0.66 -5.95
N ASN A 38 1.36 0.39 -6.74
CA ASN A 38 0.40 1.48 -6.87
C ASN A 38 -0.76 1.18 -7.84
N ILE A 39 -0.52 0.33 -8.84
CA ILE A 39 -1.50 0.00 -9.88
C ILE A 39 -2.40 -1.17 -9.47
N THR A 40 -1.85 -2.15 -8.76
CA THR A 40 -2.58 -3.36 -8.42
C THR A 40 -3.81 -3.12 -7.54
N PRO A 41 -3.78 -2.34 -6.44
CA PRO A 41 -4.94 -2.13 -5.60
C PRO A 41 -6.16 -1.55 -6.33
N PRO A 42 -6.05 -0.49 -7.17
CA PRO A 42 -7.20 0.02 -7.92
C PRO A 42 -7.77 -1.01 -8.89
N MET A 43 -6.93 -1.83 -9.55
CA MET A 43 -7.39 -2.93 -10.40
C MET A 43 -8.18 -3.97 -9.61
N LEU A 44 -7.74 -4.28 -8.39
CA LEU A 44 -8.40 -5.18 -7.47
C LEU A 44 -9.80 -4.67 -7.10
N ILE A 45 -9.87 -3.42 -6.68
CA ILE A 45 -11.14 -2.79 -6.26
C ILE A 45 -12.09 -2.64 -7.45
N ALA A 46 -11.58 -2.30 -8.64
CA ALA A 46 -12.39 -2.28 -9.85
C ALA A 46 -13.05 -3.64 -10.12
N GLY A 47 -12.29 -4.73 -10.02
CA GLY A 47 -12.82 -6.10 -10.16
C GLY A 47 -13.83 -6.46 -9.06
N THR A 48 -13.57 -6.07 -7.82
CA THR A 48 -14.44 -6.30 -6.67
C THR A 48 -15.79 -5.57 -6.81
N CYS A 49 -15.77 -4.33 -7.30
CA CYS A 49 -16.96 -3.50 -7.51
C CYS A 49 -17.65 -3.76 -8.87
N GLY A 50 -17.12 -4.67 -9.70
CA GLY A 50 -17.69 -4.96 -11.02
C GLY A 50 -17.64 -3.78 -12.00
N LEU A 51 -16.62 -2.93 -11.90
CA LEU A 51 -16.50 -1.72 -12.71
C LEU A 51 -16.18 -2.03 -14.18
N SER A 52 -16.56 -1.11 -15.05
CA SER A 52 -16.22 -1.16 -16.47
C SER A 52 -14.70 -1.07 -16.72
N ALA A 53 -14.22 -1.51 -17.89
CA ALA A 53 -12.81 -1.36 -18.25
C ALA A 53 -12.36 0.11 -18.27
N GLU A 54 -13.25 1.02 -18.64
CA GLU A 54 -12.99 2.48 -18.64
C GLU A 54 -12.81 3.00 -17.21
N ASP A 55 -13.68 2.61 -16.29
CA ASP A 55 -13.59 2.99 -14.87
C ASP A 55 -12.36 2.38 -14.18
N GLN A 56 -11.98 1.17 -14.55
CA GLN A 56 -10.73 0.55 -14.08
C GLN A 56 -9.50 1.36 -14.51
N ILE A 57 -9.47 1.83 -15.75
CA ILE A 57 -8.40 2.71 -16.26
C ILE A 57 -8.39 4.01 -15.47
N LEU A 58 -9.54 4.61 -15.23
CA LEU A 58 -9.71 5.86 -14.50
C LEU A 58 -9.25 5.74 -13.04
N LEU A 59 -9.59 4.66 -12.34
CA LEU A 59 -9.09 4.37 -10.99
C LEU A 59 -7.57 4.24 -10.97
N THR A 60 -6.99 3.56 -11.97
CA THR A 60 -5.54 3.38 -12.08
C THR A 60 -4.83 4.71 -12.37
N GLN A 61 -5.42 5.57 -13.21
CA GLN A 61 -4.93 6.93 -13.43
C GLN A 61 -4.96 7.76 -12.13
N ALA A 62 -6.10 7.75 -11.44
CA ALA A 62 -6.27 8.46 -10.19
C ALA A 62 -5.26 8.00 -9.13
N ALA A 63 -4.95 6.71 -9.07
CA ALA A 63 -3.92 6.15 -8.19
C ALA A 63 -2.53 6.72 -8.48
N MET A 64 -2.16 6.84 -9.75
CA MET A 64 -0.87 7.44 -10.14
C MET A 64 -0.84 8.94 -9.80
N ILE A 65 -1.91 9.66 -10.08
CA ILE A 65 -2.00 11.10 -9.80
C ILE A 65 -1.94 11.36 -8.30
N ILE A 66 -2.77 10.66 -7.50
CA ILE A 66 -2.80 10.90 -6.05
C ILE A 66 -1.49 10.48 -5.38
N GLY A 67 -0.86 9.40 -5.83
CA GLY A 67 0.47 8.99 -5.38
C GLY A 67 1.52 10.06 -5.66
N GLY A 68 1.50 10.65 -6.86
CA GLY A 68 2.38 11.77 -7.23
C GLY A 68 2.13 13.02 -6.39
N ILE A 69 0.86 13.43 -6.23
CA ILE A 69 0.48 14.57 -5.38
C ILE A 69 0.93 14.35 -3.94
N THR A 70 0.64 13.17 -3.38
CA THR A 70 1.00 12.88 -1.99
C THR A 70 2.51 12.84 -1.80
N THR A 71 3.27 12.25 -2.74
CA THR A 71 4.74 12.26 -2.71
C THR A 71 5.29 13.69 -2.69
N LEU A 72 4.77 14.57 -3.54
CA LEU A 72 5.20 15.96 -3.60
C LEU A 72 4.79 16.75 -2.34
N LEU A 73 3.57 16.53 -1.82
CA LEU A 73 3.12 17.19 -0.58
C LEU A 73 3.97 16.77 0.62
N GLN A 74 4.32 15.48 0.71
CA GLN A 74 5.20 14.99 1.77
C GLN A 74 6.60 15.61 1.71
N LEU A 75 7.10 15.81 0.49
CA LEU A 75 8.41 16.40 0.24
C LEU A 75 8.44 17.94 0.44
N PHE A 76 7.35 18.62 0.05
CA PHE A 76 7.16 20.06 0.13
C PHE A 76 5.92 20.39 0.98
N PRO A 77 6.04 20.38 2.30
CA PRO A 77 4.90 20.61 3.17
C PRO A 77 4.24 21.96 2.92
N VAL A 78 2.90 21.96 2.89
CA VAL A 78 2.07 23.16 2.77
C VAL A 78 1.22 23.28 4.02
N PHE A 79 1.29 24.38 4.73
CA PHE A 79 0.54 24.66 5.98
C PHE A 79 0.70 23.57 7.06
N GLY A 80 1.85 22.88 7.10
CA GLY A 80 2.12 21.80 8.06
C GLY A 80 1.51 20.45 7.69
N PHE A 81 0.98 20.29 6.47
CA PHE A 81 0.65 19.02 5.83
C PHE A 81 1.87 18.52 5.05
N GLY A 82 2.43 17.40 5.44
CA GLY A 82 3.64 16.80 4.89
C GLY A 82 4.78 16.73 5.90
N MET A 83 5.71 15.81 5.67
CA MET A 83 6.78 15.46 6.61
C MET A 83 8.12 16.14 6.33
N LYS A 84 8.29 16.79 5.18
CA LYS A 84 9.57 17.39 4.72
C LYS A 84 10.73 16.35 4.66
N MET A 85 10.42 15.13 4.27
CA MET A 85 11.40 14.06 4.09
C MET A 85 11.17 13.34 2.75
N PRO A 86 12.22 12.67 2.22
CA PRO A 86 12.09 11.89 1.00
C PRO A 86 11.33 10.62 1.30
N ASN A 87 10.14 10.49 0.76
CA ASN A 87 9.37 9.25 0.81
C ASN A 87 8.49 9.15 -0.42
N VAL A 88 8.31 7.95 -0.93
CA VAL A 88 7.44 7.70 -2.07
C VAL A 88 6.11 7.19 -1.56
N MET A 89 5.06 7.87 -1.95
CA MET A 89 3.69 7.58 -1.54
C MET A 89 2.92 6.93 -2.69
N GLY A 90 2.03 6.03 -2.37
CA GLY A 90 1.11 5.45 -3.35
C GLY A 90 -0.03 4.70 -2.67
N VAL A 91 -0.92 4.11 -3.47
CA VAL A 91 -2.09 3.41 -2.95
C VAL A 91 -1.69 2.26 -2.03
N ALA A 92 -2.24 2.23 -0.84
CA ALA A 92 -1.83 1.30 0.20
C ALA A 92 -2.58 -0.03 0.12
N PHE A 93 -1.85 -1.14 0.03
CA PHE A 93 -2.42 -2.49 0.13
C PHE A 93 -3.10 -2.76 1.46
N ALA A 94 -2.67 -2.11 2.53
CA ALA A 94 -3.23 -2.28 3.85
C ALA A 94 -4.73 -2.00 3.93
N TYR A 95 -5.24 -1.09 3.09
CA TYR A 95 -6.68 -0.79 3.04
C TYR A 95 -7.49 -1.85 2.30
N MET A 96 -6.86 -2.75 1.52
CA MET A 96 -7.54 -3.68 0.64
C MET A 96 -8.64 -4.52 1.31
N PRO A 97 -8.42 -5.11 2.50
CA PRO A 97 -9.47 -5.93 3.14
C PRO A 97 -10.75 -5.11 3.39
N ILE A 98 -10.60 -3.88 3.90
CA ILE A 98 -11.75 -3.00 4.19
C ILE A 98 -12.38 -2.45 2.92
N LEU A 99 -11.57 -2.02 1.95
CA LEU A 99 -12.06 -1.55 0.66
C LEU A 99 -12.85 -2.64 -0.08
N THR A 100 -12.41 -3.89 0.03
CA THR A 100 -13.12 -5.04 -0.55
C THR A 100 -14.49 -5.25 0.11
N ILE A 101 -14.56 -5.21 1.44
CA ILE A 101 -15.81 -5.36 2.18
C ILE A 101 -16.78 -4.22 1.83
N ILE A 102 -16.31 -2.97 1.85
CA ILE A 102 -17.13 -1.80 1.50
C ILE A 102 -17.57 -1.89 0.04
N GLY A 103 -16.65 -2.22 -0.87
CA GLY A 103 -16.93 -2.30 -2.30
C GLY A 103 -17.95 -3.37 -2.64
N GLN A 104 -17.90 -4.55 -2.01
CA GLN A 104 -18.85 -5.64 -2.20
C GLN A 104 -20.24 -5.32 -1.65
N ASN A 105 -20.31 -4.68 -0.47
CA ASN A 105 -21.59 -4.45 0.21
C ASN A 105 -22.30 -3.18 -0.26
N TYR A 106 -21.54 -2.14 -0.64
CA TYR A 106 -22.10 -0.80 -0.89
C TYR A 106 -21.64 -0.17 -2.21
N GLY A 107 -20.61 -0.70 -2.84
CA GLY A 107 -20.07 -0.17 -4.09
C GLY A 107 -18.97 0.90 -3.91
N ILE A 108 -18.47 1.38 -5.06
CA ILE A 108 -17.31 2.27 -5.14
C ILE A 108 -17.58 3.68 -4.57
N ALA A 109 -18.80 4.22 -4.72
CA ALA A 109 -19.17 5.55 -4.22
C ALA A 109 -19.02 5.63 -2.69
N THR A 110 -19.40 4.55 -1.98
CA THR A 110 -19.28 4.46 -0.52
C THR A 110 -17.81 4.35 -0.09
N ILE A 111 -16.94 3.74 -0.88
CA ILE A 111 -15.49 3.75 -0.61
C ILE A 111 -15.01 5.20 -0.54
N PHE A 112 -15.32 6.02 -1.54
CA PHE A 112 -14.87 7.41 -1.60
C PHE A 112 -15.54 8.30 -0.57
N GLY A 113 -16.83 8.12 -0.30
CA GLY A 113 -17.52 8.84 0.77
C GLY A 113 -16.93 8.57 2.15
N SER A 114 -16.65 7.29 2.46
CA SER A 114 -16.00 6.87 3.71
C SER A 114 -14.56 7.37 3.81
N GLN A 115 -13.79 7.32 2.71
CA GLN A 115 -12.43 7.81 2.63
C GLN A 115 -12.34 9.32 2.87
N LEU A 116 -13.29 10.10 2.35
CA LEU A 116 -13.33 11.55 2.55
C LEU A 116 -13.46 11.88 4.03
N VAL A 117 -14.41 11.23 4.73
CA VAL A 117 -14.64 11.46 6.16
C VAL A 117 -13.44 10.96 6.99
N ALA A 118 -12.93 9.77 6.70
CA ALA A 118 -11.80 9.20 7.43
C ALA A 118 -10.50 10.00 7.20
N GLY A 119 -10.29 10.53 5.98
CA GLY A 119 -9.19 11.44 5.68
C GLY A 119 -9.25 12.71 6.52
N PHE A 120 -10.43 13.28 6.72
CA PHE A 120 -10.62 14.41 7.62
C PHE A 120 -10.27 14.05 9.06
N VAL A 121 -10.74 12.92 9.57
CA VAL A 121 -10.40 12.43 10.92
C VAL A 121 -8.90 12.18 11.06
N SER A 122 -8.22 11.68 10.03
CA SER A 122 -6.77 11.46 10.02
C SER A 122 -5.97 12.74 10.26
N ILE A 123 -6.48 13.89 9.85
CA ILE A 123 -5.84 15.19 10.15
C ILE A 123 -5.76 15.41 11.67
N PHE A 124 -6.84 15.09 12.40
CA PHE A 124 -6.84 15.19 13.87
C PHE A 124 -5.91 14.15 14.50
N ILE A 125 -5.86 12.91 13.96
CA ILE A 125 -4.90 11.90 14.44
C ILE A 125 -3.48 12.44 14.33
N GLY A 126 -3.11 13.03 13.18
CA GLY A 126 -1.80 13.63 12.97
C GLY A 126 -1.51 14.84 13.86
N MET A 127 -2.53 15.63 14.23
CA MET A 127 -2.37 16.75 15.17
C MET A 127 -2.03 16.29 16.59
N PHE A 128 -2.56 15.15 17.02
CA PHE A 128 -2.39 14.62 18.37
C PHE A 128 -1.42 13.42 18.44
N ILE A 129 -0.60 13.23 17.42
CA ILE A 129 0.24 12.04 17.29
C ILE A 129 1.18 11.82 18.48
N GLY A 130 1.75 12.87 19.04
CA GLY A 130 2.62 12.80 20.21
C GLY A 130 1.93 12.22 21.46
N LYS A 131 0.59 12.37 21.57
CA LYS A 131 -0.22 11.77 22.64
C LYS A 131 -0.72 10.38 22.27
N ILE A 132 -1.05 10.17 21.01
CA ILE A 132 -1.65 8.92 20.49
C ILE A 132 -0.60 7.83 20.37
N ARG A 133 0.63 8.15 19.94
CA ARG A 133 1.76 7.22 19.74
C ARG A 133 1.98 6.27 20.92
N ARG A 134 1.80 6.75 22.15
CA ARG A 134 1.98 5.93 23.38
C ARG A 134 1.04 4.72 23.48
N PHE A 135 -0.11 4.77 22.80
CA PHE A 135 -1.10 3.68 22.80
C PHE A 135 -0.82 2.62 21.73
N PHE A 136 0.15 2.88 20.84
CA PHE A 136 0.53 2.00 19.74
C PHE A 136 1.99 1.58 19.87
N PRO A 137 2.33 0.80 20.93
CA PRO A 137 3.68 0.25 21.05
C PRO A 137 3.95 -0.72 19.90
N PRO A 138 5.24 -1.03 19.60
CA PRO A 138 5.62 -1.94 18.52
C PRO A 138 4.91 -3.30 18.55
N ILE A 139 4.51 -3.78 19.73
CA ILE A 139 3.76 -5.04 19.86
C ILE A 139 2.37 -4.97 19.21
N VAL A 140 1.64 -3.87 19.41
CA VAL A 140 0.33 -3.65 18.78
C VAL A 140 0.51 -3.41 17.29
N SER A 141 1.42 -2.52 16.91
CA SER A 141 1.70 -2.17 15.52
C SER A 141 2.16 -3.37 14.70
N GLY A 142 3.10 -4.14 15.23
CA GLY A 142 3.61 -5.35 14.58
C GLY A 142 2.52 -6.41 14.38
N THR A 143 1.67 -6.64 15.39
CA THR A 143 0.53 -7.57 15.29
C THR A 143 -0.41 -7.17 14.16
N VAL A 144 -0.74 -5.90 14.08
CA VAL A 144 -1.64 -5.37 13.04
C VAL A 144 -1.03 -5.51 11.64
N VAL A 145 0.24 -5.14 11.48
CA VAL A 145 0.93 -5.27 10.18
C VAL A 145 1.04 -6.74 9.74
N ILE A 146 1.28 -7.67 10.68
CA ILE A 146 1.23 -9.11 10.40
C ILE A 146 -0.17 -9.50 9.92
N SER A 147 -1.22 -9.07 10.63
CA SER A 147 -2.61 -9.36 10.24
C SER A 147 -2.94 -8.85 8.84
N ILE A 148 -2.48 -7.64 8.46
CA ILE A 148 -2.62 -7.11 7.10
C ILE A 148 -1.99 -8.07 6.08
N GLY A 149 -0.73 -8.44 6.28
CA GLY A 149 -0.03 -9.31 5.34
C GLY A 149 -0.72 -10.66 5.17
N LEU A 150 -1.13 -11.29 6.29
CA LEU A 150 -1.78 -12.59 6.29
C LEU A 150 -3.17 -12.56 5.65
N SER A 151 -3.98 -11.52 5.88
CA SER A 151 -5.31 -11.38 5.27
C SER A 151 -5.26 -11.24 3.76
N LEU A 152 -4.16 -10.73 3.21
CA LEU A 152 -3.97 -10.57 1.77
C LEU A 152 -3.51 -11.84 1.06
N TYR A 153 -3.07 -12.90 1.79
CA TYR A 153 -2.63 -14.15 1.15
C TYR A 153 -3.74 -14.83 0.37
N GLY A 154 -4.96 -14.85 0.90
CA GLY A 154 -6.14 -15.36 0.19
C GLY A 154 -6.38 -14.64 -1.13
N THR A 155 -6.21 -13.32 -1.14
CA THR A 155 -6.34 -12.49 -2.36
C THR A 155 -5.28 -12.85 -3.39
N ALA A 156 -4.01 -13.04 -2.99
CA ALA A 156 -2.94 -13.43 -3.91
C ALA A 156 -3.22 -14.81 -4.55
N ILE A 157 -3.65 -15.78 -3.74
CA ILE A 157 -3.98 -17.12 -4.23
C ILE A 157 -5.20 -17.09 -5.17
N ASN A 158 -6.20 -16.29 -4.85
CA ASN A 158 -7.35 -16.08 -5.74
C ASN A 158 -6.91 -15.56 -7.12
N TYR A 159 -5.99 -14.62 -7.17
CA TYR A 159 -5.45 -14.10 -8.44
C TYR A 159 -4.60 -15.12 -9.19
N ILE A 160 -3.79 -15.91 -8.50
CA ILE A 160 -3.08 -17.05 -9.11
C ILE A 160 -4.07 -17.97 -9.83
N GLY A 161 -5.27 -18.17 -9.23
CA GLY A 161 -6.35 -18.94 -9.84
C GLY A 161 -7.04 -18.28 -11.04
N GLY A 162 -6.79 -17.00 -11.31
CA GLY A 162 -7.42 -16.24 -12.41
C GLY A 162 -8.49 -15.24 -11.94
N GLY A 163 -8.74 -15.14 -10.62
CA GLY A 163 -9.66 -14.18 -10.01
C GLY A 163 -11.14 -14.40 -10.31
N SER A 164 -11.94 -13.37 -10.05
CA SER A 164 -13.41 -13.42 -10.20
C SER A 164 -13.88 -13.70 -11.65
N ALA A 165 -13.17 -13.17 -12.63
CA ALA A 165 -13.49 -13.42 -14.04
C ALA A 165 -13.34 -14.91 -14.42
N ALA A 166 -12.27 -15.56 -13.95
CA ALA A 166 -12.07 -16.99 -14.17
C ALA A 166 -13.07 -17.85 -13.37
N GLN A 167 -13.47 -17.39 -12.17
CA GLN A 167 -14.54 -18.03 -11.40
C GLN A 167 -15.87 -18.01 -12.15
N ALA A 168 -16.26 -16.85 -12.68
CA ALA A 168 -17.48 -16.70 -13.47
C ALA A 168 -17.45 -17.53 -14.76
N ALA A 169 -16.26 -17.66 -15.40
CA ALA A 169 -16.07 -18.47 -16.61
C ALA A 169 -15.88 -19.97 -16.34
N GLY A 170 -15.85 -20.42 -15.08
CA GLY A 170 -15.60 -21.83 -14.72
C GLY A 170 -14.19 -22.33 -15.03
N THR A 171 -13.22 -21.43 -15.22
CA THR A 171 -11.82 -21.75 -15.57
C THR A 171 -10.85 -21.50 -14.42
N PHE A 172 -11.36 -21.16 -13.23
CA PHE A 172 -10.57 -20.88 -12.04
C PHE A 172 -9.63 -22.04 -11.71
N GLY A 173 -8.37 -21.70 -11.41
CA GLY A 173 -7.35 -22.69 -11.07
C GLY A 173 -6.83 -23.51 -12.27
N SER A 174 -7.11 -23.08 -13.52
CA SER A 174 -6.61 -23.78 -14.70
C SER A 174 -5.07 -23.88 -14.71
N PRO A 175 -4.47 -24.96 -15.24
CA PRO A 175 -3.01 -25.11 -15.31
C PRO A 175 -2.30 -23.95 -15.99
N ARG A 176 -2.93 -23.30 -16.96
CA ARG A 176 -2.37 -22.12 -17.66
C ARG A 176 -2.14 -20.96 -16.70
N PHE A 177 -3.06 -20.71 -15.77
CA PHE A 177 -2.95 -19.66 -14.79
C PHE A 177 -1.83 -19.94 -13.78
N TRP A 178 -1.72 -21.20 -13.34
CA TRP A 178 -0.63 -21.62 -12.46
C TRP A 178 0.74 -21.43 -13.12
N VAL A 179 0.89 -21.81 -14.37
CA VAL A 179 2.16 -21.63 -15.09
C VAL A 179 2.56 -20.15 -15.14
N LEU A 180 1.63 -19.25 -15.46
CA LEU A 180 1.88 -17.81 -15.50
C LEU A 180 2.27 -17.25 -14.13
N ALA A 181 1.52 -17.62 -13.10
CA ALA A 181 1.77 -17.14 -11.74
C ALA A 181 3.12 -17.63 -11.18
N VAL A 182 3.40 -18.93 -11.34
CA VAL A 182 4.65 -19.54 -10.88
C VAL A 182 5.85 -18.97 -11.64
N LEU A 183 5.75 -18.79 -12.96
CA LEU A 183 6.81 -18.17 -13.77
C LEU A 183 7.09 -16.75 -13.27
N THR A 184 6.04 -15.95 -13.09
CA THR A 184 6.18 -14.57 -12.57
C THR A 184 6.83 -14.56 -11.19
N LEU A 185 6.38 -15.44 -10.29
CA LEU A 185 6.92 -15.55 -8.93
C LEU A 185 8.41 -15.94 -8.95
N ILE A 186 8.79 -16.98 -9.73
CA ILE A 186 10.18 -17.44 -9.82
C ILE A 186 11.09 -16.32 -10.35
N VAL A 187 10.67 -15.61 -11.41
CA VAL A 187 11.47 -14.51 -11.97
C VAL A 187 11.60 -13.37 -10.97
N THR A 188 10.51 -13.00 -10.29
CA THR A 188 10.52 -11.98 -9.24
C THR A 188 11.50 -12.36 -8.12
N LEU A 189 11.44 -13.58 -7.61
CA LEU A 189 12.34 -14.09 -6.57
C LEU A 189 13.79 -14.14 -7.04
N ALA A 190 14.03 -14.61 -8.26
CA ALA A 190 15.37 -14.64 -8.84
C ALA A 190 15.99 -13.23 -8.90
N CYS A 191 15.23 -12.23 -9.36
CA CYS A 191 15.67 -10.84 -9.36
C CYS A 191 15.91 -10.30 -7.93
N ASN A 192 15.06 -10.63 -6.98
CA ASN A 192 15.17 -10.13 -5.60
C ASN A 192 16.35 -10.75 -4.84
N PHE A 193 16.62 -12.04 -5.04
CA PHE A 193 17.71 -12.76 -4.33
C PHE A 193 19.06 -12.64 -5.02
N PHE A 194 19.10 -12.75 -6.34
CA PHE A 194 20.34 -12.77 -7.11
C PHE A 194 20.64 -11.45 -7.82
N GLY A 195 19.64 -10.56 -7.96
CA GLY A 195 19.80 -9.25 -8.58
C GLY A 195 20.58 -8.28 -7.69
N LYS A 196 21.25 -7.30 -8.35
CA LYS A 196 21.94 -6.19 -7.68
C LYS A 196 21.44 -4.86 -8.23
N GLY A 197 21.46 -3.81 -7.40
CA GLY A 197 21.10 -2.45 -7.80
C GLY A 197 19.70 -2.37 -8.43
N LEU A 198 19.61 -1.86 -9.64
CA LEU A 198 18.37 -1.65 -10.36
C LEU A 198 17.60 -2.96 -10.63
N LEU A 199 18.31 -4.06 -10.93
CA LEU A 199 17.72 -5.37 -11.20
C LEU A 199 16.93 -5.88 -9.97
N LYS A 200 17.50 -5.74 -8.78
CA LYS A 200 16.84 -6.11 -7.52
C LYS A 200 15.63 -5.22 -7.25
N ALA A 201 15.76 -3.90 -7.40
CA ALA A 201 14.69 -2.95 -7.17
C ALA A 201 13.50 -3.13 -8.12
N SER A 202 13.76 -3.57 -9.36
CA SER A 202 12.74 -3.78 -10.40
C SER A 202 12.26 -5.23 -10.49
N GLY A 203 12.63 -6.10 -9.54
CA GLY A 203 12.39 -7.54 -9.61
C GLY A 203 10.92 -7.89 -9.86
N MET A 204 9.99 -7.24 -9.18
CA MET A 204 8.55 -7.44 -9.37
C MET A 204 8.09 -7.03 -10.79
N LEU A 205 8.55 -5.87 -11.27
CA LEU A 205 8.22 -5.41 -12.62
C LEU A 205 8.75 -6.38 -13.69
N ILE A 206 10.00 -6.85 -13.54
CA ILE A 206 10.60 -7.80 -14.46
C ILE A 206 9.83 -9.13 -14.46
N GLY A 207 9.45 -9.62 -13.28
CA GLY A 207 8.60 -10.79 -13.16
C GLY A 207 7.28 -10.64 -13.91
N ILE A 208 6.61 -9.49 -13.75
CA ILE A 208 5.35 -9.18 -14.45
C ILE A 208 5.57 -9.08 -15.97
N VAL A 209 6.64 -8.41 -16.43
CA VAL A 209 6.94 -8.32 -17.87
C VAL A 209 7.15 -9.69 -18.48
N VAL A 210 7.88 -10.58 -17.81
CA VAL A 210 8.09 -11.95 -18.28
C VAL A 210 6.80 -12.76 -18.24
N GLY A 211 6.02 -12.68 -17.15
CA GLY A 211 4.72 -13.34 -17.03
C GLY A 211 3.71 -12.84 -18.08
N TYR A 212 3.70 -11.53 -18.34
CA TYR A 212 2.87 -10.91 -19.37
C TYR A 212 3.26 -11.38 -20.79
N ALA A 213 4.57 -11.41 -21.09
CA ALA A 213 5.06 -11.95 -22.35
C ALA A 213 4.67 -13.42 -22.55
N ALA A 214 4.76 -14.22 -21.49
CA ALA A 214 4.29 -15.62 -21.51
C ALA A 214 2.77 -15.70 -21.74
N ALA A 215 1.98 -14.82 -21.13
CA ALA A 215 0.53 -14.76 -21.34
C ALA A 215 0.16 -14.42 -22.79
N LEU A 216 0.91 -13.51 -23.42
CA LEU A 216 0.76 -13.17 -24.84
C LEU A 216 1.07 -14.39 -25.75
N LEU A 217 2.14 -15.12 -25.45
CA LEU A 217 2.52 -16.31 -26.20
C LEU A 217 1.50 -17.47 -26.06
N MET A 218 0.86 -17.57 -24.89
CA MET A 218 -0.17 -18.59 -24.67
C MET A 218 -1.51 -18.28 -25.37
N GLY A 219 -1.74 -17.03 -25.75
CA GLY A 219 -2.94 -16.56 -26.45
C GLY A 219 -4.24 -16.66 -25.63
N GLY A 220 -5.22 -15.79 -25.93
CA GLY A 220 -6.55 -15.83 -25.34
C GLY A 220 -6.69 -15.48 -23.85
N ILE A 221 -5.62 -14.90 -23.25
CA ILE A 221 -5.60 -14.53 -21.83
C ILE A 221 -5.58 -12.99 -21.65
N VAL A 222 -4.99 -12.28 -22.60
CA VAL A 222 -4.82 -10.82 -22.55
C VAL A 222 -5.93 -10.16 -23.37
N ASP A 223 -6.64 -9.22 -22.74
CA ASP A 223 -7.64 -8.39 -23.38
C ASP A 223 -7.10 -6.96 -23.59
N PHE A 224 -7.03 -6.54 -24.86
CA PHE A 224 -6.55 -5.22 -25.25
C PHE A 224 -7.68 -4.20 -25.46
N SER A 225 -8.94 -4.56 -25.24
CA SER A 225 -10.08 -3.68 -25.52
C SER A 225 -9.95 -2.33 -24.82
N GLY A 226 -9.69 -2.34 -23.51
CA GLY A 226 -9.50 -1.13 -22.74
C GLY A 226 -8.30 -0.29 -23.19
N PHE A 227 -7.19 -0.92 -23.57
CA PHE A 227 -6.01 -0.20 -24.10
C PHE A 227 -6.28 0.47 -25.43
N THR A 228 -7.01 -0.22 -26.34
CA THR A 228 -7.28 0.34 -27.69
C THR A 228 -8.20 1.54 -27.62
N THR A 229 -9.21 1.51 -26.76
CA THR A 229 -10.21 2.57 -26.60
C THR A 229 -9.71 3.75 -25.74
N ALA A 230 -8.71 3.54 -24.86
CA ALA A 230 -8.20 4.57 -23.99
C ALA A 230 -7.68 5.80 -24.77
N ALA A 231 -8.00 7.00 -24.30
CA ALA A 231 -7.49 8.24 -24.84
C ALA A 231 -5.97 8.39 -24.61
N TRP A 232 -5.32 9.28 -25.34
CA TRP A 232 -3.91 9.62 -25.10
C TRP A 232 -3.73 10.51 -23.88
N PHE A 233 -4.65 11.45 -23.67
CA PHE A 233 -4.64 12.40 -22.56
C PHE A 233 -6.02 12.47 -21.93
N SER A 234 -6.11 12.30 -20.64
CA SER A 234 -7.29 12.66 -19.84
C SER A 234 -6.88 12.94 -18.40
N VAL A 235 -7.74 13.70 -17.75
CA VAL A 235 -7.63 13.93 -16.30
C VAL A 235 -8.89 13.35 -15.66
N PRO A 236 -8.78 12.58 -14.56
CA PRO A 236 -9.95 12.07 -13.86
C PRO A 236 -10.92 13.21 -13.51
N MET A 237 -12.18 13.06 -13.92
CA MET A 237 -13.21 14.04 -13.57
C MET A 237 -13.51 13.96 -12.07
N PRO A 238 -13.52 15.08 -11.36
CA PRO A 238 -13.93 15.10 -9.97
C PRO A 238 -15.32 14.50 -9.78
N PHE A 239 -15.47 13.69 -8.74
CA PHE A 239 -16.74 13.04 -8.35
C PHE A 239 -17.34 12.10 -9.40
N HIS A 240 -16.56 11.58 -10.35
CA HIS A 240 -17.02 10.64 -11.38
C HIS A 240 -17.72 9.41 -10.78
N PHE A 241 -17.16 8.86 -9.70
CA PHE A 241 -17.73 7.68 -9.00
C PHE A 241 -18.80 8.05 -8.00
N GLY A 242 -19.08 9.35 -7.76
CA GLY A 242 -19.98 9.80 -6.71
C GLY A 242 -19.39 9.66 -5.30
N LEU A 243 -20.16 10.08 -4.31
CA LEU A 243 -19.89 9.94 -2.89
C LEU A 243 -21.14 9.47 -2.18
N GLU A 244 -21.04 8.33 -1.50
CA GLU A 244 -22.11 7.81 -0.64
C GLU A 244 -21.58 7.61 0.78
N PHE A 245 -22.44 7.81 1.77
CA PHE A 245 -22.05 7.84 3.18
C PHE A 245 -22.84 6.81 3.96
N HIS A 246 -22.19 5.73 4.35
CA HIS A 246 -22.72 4.69 5.23
C HIS A 246 -21.95 4.71 6.56
N PRO A 247 -22.62 4.84 7.73
CA PRO A 247 -21.95 5.01 9.02
C PRO A 247 -20.97 3.88 9.38
N ASP A 248 -21.32 2.65 9.06
CA ASP A 248 -20.47 1.47 9.28
C ASP A 248 -19.23 1.48 8.38
N ALA A 249 -19.38 1.80 7.11
CA ALA A 249 -18.27 1.94 6.18
C ALA A 249 -17.32 3.09 6.60
N ILE A 250 -17.88 4.21 7.05
CA ILE A 250 -17.13 5.35 7.59
C ILE A 250 -16.33 4.90 8.81
N LEU A 251 -16.97 4.18 9.76
CA LEU A 251 -16.29 3.72 10.96
C LEU A 251 -15.15 2.75 10.63
N MET A 252 -15.37 1.79 9.74
CA MET A 252 -14.32 0.88 9.27
C MET A 252 -13.15 1.64 8.64
N MET A 253 -13.44 2.64 7.80
CA MET A 253 -12.41 3.43 7.16
C MET A 253 -11.63 4.30 8.16
N ILE A 254 -12.29 4.88 9.17
CA ILE A 254 -11.63 5.62 10.26
C ILE A 254 -10.69 4.71 11.04
N LEU A 255 -11.15 3.52 11.42
CA LEU A 255 -10.32 2.52 12.11
C LEU A 255 -9.09 2.16 11.27
N MET A 256 -9.27 2.01 9.95
CA MET A 256 -8.17 1.72 9.05
C MET A 256 -7.15 2.87 8.96
N TYR A 257 -7.60 4.12 8.91
CA TYR A 257 -6.70 5.27 8.95
C TYR A 257 -5.92 5.36 10.27
N MET A 258 -6.53 4.95 11.39
CA MET A 258 -5.82 4.85 12.69
C MET A 258 -4.72 3.77 12.65
N VAL A 259 -5.05 2.60 12.10
CA VAL A 259 -4.10 1.50 11.92
C VAL A 259 -2.95 1.94 11.00
N GLN A 260 -3.29 2.58 9.89
CA GLN A 260 -2.32 3.03 8.90
C GLN A 260 -1.40 4.13 9.44
N ALA A 261 -1.89 5.00 10.32
CA ALA A 261 -1.05 5.99 11.00
C ALA A 261 0.12 5.33 11.76
N VAL A 262 -0.09 4.14 12.30
CA VAL A 262 0.94 3.36 13.00
C VAL A 262 2.02 2.87 12.03
N GLN A 263 1.64 2.31 10.88
CA GLN A 263 2.58 1.92 9.83
C GLN A 263 3.37 3.13 9.33
N THR A 264 2.68 4.25 9.10
CA THR A 264 3.33 5.51 8.69
C THR A 264 4.40 5.96 9.68
N ILE A 265 4.14 5.86 11.01
CA ILE A 265 5.13 6.17 12.03
C ILE A 265 6.38 5.30 11.84
N GLY A 266 6.21 3.99 11.61
CA GLY A 266 7.31 3.06 11.36
C GLY A 266 8.13 3.42 10.13
N ASP A 267 7.48 3.65 8.99
CA ASP A 267 8.13 3.97 7.72
C ASP A 267 8.85 5.33 7.75
N VAL A 268 8.22 6.36 8.36
CA VAL A 268 8.82 7.69 8.53
C VAL A 268 10.02 7.63 9.48
N SER A 269 9.90 6.90 10.60
CA SER A 269 11.02 6.69 11.55
C SER A 269 12.17 5.94 10.88
N SER A 270 11.88 4.92 10.08
CA SER A 270 12.88 4.18 9.31
C SER A 270 13.57 5.06 8.27
N THR A 271 12.82 5.94 7.59
CA THR A 271 13.38 6.94 6.65
C THR A 271 14.29 7.93 7.37
N ALA A 272 13.88 8.43 8.55
CA ALA A 272 14.68 9.35 9.34
C ALA A 272 15.99 8.70 9.82
N MET A 273 15.91 7.51 10.38
CA MET A 273 17.07 6.76 10.86
C MET A 273 17.96 6.30 9.71
N GLY A 274 17.36 5.68 8.69
CA GLY A 274 18.09 5.13 7.55
C GLY A 274 18.70 6.19 6.64
N GLY A 275 17.96 7.26 6.34
CA GLY A 275 18.38 8.32 5.42
C GLY A 275 19.23 9.41 6.09
N PHE A 276 18.89 9.80 7.32
CA PHE A 276 19.48 10.96 7.99
C PHE A 276 20.26 10.61 9.26
N GLY A 277 20.21 9.36 9.74
CA GLY A 277 20.91 8.93 10.97
C GLY A 277 20.34 9.55 12.26
N ARG A 278 19.07 9.95 12.28
CA ARG A 278 18.39 10.54 13.42
C ARG A 278 16.98 10.02 13.60
N GLU A 279 16.40 10.21 14.76
CA GLU A 279 15.00 9.93 15.00
C GLU A 279 14.08 10.91 14.25
N ALA A 280 12.88 10.45 13.92
CA ALA A 280 11.83 11.30 13.38
C ALA A 280 11.22 12.17 14.48
N THR A 281 10.97 13.43 14.18
CA THR A 281 10.32 14.36 15.10
C THR A 281 8.80 14.17 15.09
N ASP A 282 8.11 14.54 16.18
CA ASP A 282 6.64 14.51 16.22
C ASP A 282 6.00 15.41 15.14
N GLN A 283 6.69 16.48 14.74
CA GLN A 283 6.24 17.34 13.64
C GLN A 283 6.28 16.62 12.29
N GLU A 284 7.31 15.84 12.02
CA GLU A 284 7.47 15.04 10.81
C GLU A 284 6.42 13.91 10.78
N LEU A 285 6.27 13.18 11.89
CA LEU A 285 5.27 12.13 12.03
C LEU A 285 3.85 12.66 11.86
N GLY A 286 3.51 13.72 12.60
CA GLY A 286 2.20 14.37 12.50
C GLY A 286 1.96 15.00 11.13
N GLY A 287 2.99 15.59 10.52
CA GLY A 287 2.95 16.13 9.17
C GLY A 287 2.65 15.06 8.11
N ALA A 288 3.29 13.88 8.23
CA ALA A 288 3.05 12.74 7.34
C ALA A 288 1.58 12.29 7.38
N ILE A 289 1.04 12.05 8.58
CA ILE A 289 -0.33 11.57 8.77
C ILE A 289 -1.36 12.63 8.32
N LYS A 290 -1.14 13.91 8.63
CA LYS A 290 -1.99 15.00 8.13
C LYS A 290 -1.95 15.10 6.60
N GLY A 291 -0.75 14.95 6.01
CA GLY A 291 -0.56 14.93 4.56
C GLY A 291 -1.31 13.78 3.90
N GLN A 292 -1.30 12.58 4.49
CA GLN A 292 -2.10 11.45 4.03
C GLN A 292 -3.60 11.74 4.14
N GLY A 293 -4.05 12.35 5.25
CA GLY A 293 -5.45 12.71 5.44
C GLY A 293 -5.97 13.65 4.35
N ILE A 294 -5.27 14.78 4.09
CA ILE A 294 -5.68 15.73 3.06
C ILE A 294 -5.61 15.13 1.66
N CYS A 295 -4.56 14.35 1.34
CA CYS A 295 -4.45 13.66 0.06
C CYS A 295 -5.50 12.54 -0.07
N GLY A 296 -5.88 11.88 1.01
CA GLY A 296 -7.00 10.94 1.04
C GLY A 296 -8.32 11.62 0.65
N MET A 297 -8.58 12.83 1.18
CA MET A 297 -9.75 13.63 0.80
C MET A 297 -9.71 14.05 -0.67
N ILE A 298 -8.56 14.53 -1.15
CA ILE A 298 -8.37 14.87 -2.57
C ILE A 298 -8.57 13.62 -3.44
N GLY A 299 -7.98 12.49 -3.04
CA GLY A 299 -8.13 11.20 -3.70
C GLY A 299 -9.60 10.81 -3.83
N ALA A 300 -10.37 10.88 -2.74
CA ALA A 300 -11.81 10.58 -2.75
C ALA A 300 -12.58 11.39 -3.80
N CYS A 301 -12.18 12.65 -4.02
CA CYS A 301 -12.82 13.51 -5.02
C CYS A 301 -12.47 13.14 -6.46
N ILE A 302 -11.27 12.61 -6.73
CA ILE A 302 -10.79 12.30 -8.10
C ILE A 302 -10.79 10.81 -8.44
N GLY A 303 -11.29 9.96 -7.55
CA GLY A 303 -11.28 8.50 -7.71
C GLY A 303 -9.95 7.83 -7.30
N GLY A 304 -9.11 8.50 -6.50
CA GLY A 304 -7.86 7.96 -5.98
C GLY A 304 -8.05 7.31 -4.61
N LEU A 305 -7.59 6.08 -4.46
CA LEU A 305 -7.66 5.33 -3.19
C LEU A 305 -6.67 5.89 -2.15
N PRO A 306 -6.81 5.51 -0.84
CA PRO A 306 -5.94 6.00 0.22
C PRO A 306 -4.47 5.66 -0.04
N THR A 307 -3.57 6.61 0.25
CA THR A 307 -2.13 6.49 0.01
C THR A 307 -1.32 6.31 1.28
N ASP A 308 -0.18 5.62 1.17
CA ASP A 308 0.75 5.33 2.25
C ASP A 308 2.21 5.37 1.80
N PRO A 309 3.20 5.55 2.71
CA PRO A 309 4.60 5.34 2.38
C PRO A 309 4.87 3.91 1.91
N TYR A 310 5.62 3.77 0.83
CA TYR A 310 6.05 2.44 0.38
C TYR A 310 7.29 1.98 1.15
N SER A 311 7.16 0.97 1.99
CA SER A 311 8.27 0.39 2.77
C SER A 311 9.42 -0.11 1.87
N GLN A 312 9.13 -0.57 0.64
CA GLN A 312 10.15 -0.94 -0.34
C GLN A 312 11.04 0.27 -0.71
N ASN A 313 10.44 1.42 -0.91
CA ASN A 313 11.13 2.67 -1.23
C ASN A 313 11.89 3.20 -0.01
N VAL A 314 11.35 3.04 1.21
CA VAL A 314 12.05 3.29 2.47
C VAL A 314 13.30 2.40 2.56
N GLY A 315 13.19 1.11 2.25
CA GLY A 315 14.31 0.18 2.18
C GLY A 315 15.40 0.61 1.18
N LEU A 316 15.01 1.17 0.03
CA LEU A 316 15.95 1.75 -0.94
C LEU A 316 16.68 2.96 -0.34
N ILE A 317 15.98 3.86 0.34
CA ILE A 317 16.58 5.02 1.02
C ILE A 317 17.58 4.54 2.08
N CYS A 318 17.19 3.58 2.93
CA CYS A 318 18.06 3.03 3.96
C CYS A 318 19.34 2.41 3.40
N THR A 319 19.25 1.77 2.22
CA THR A 319 20.38 1.07 1.58
C THR A 319 21.28 2.02 0.81
N THR A 320 20.68 2.91 0.00
CA THR A 320 21.44 3.82 -0.89
C THR A 320 21.86 5.11 -0.23
N LYS A 321 21.18 5.48 0.88
CA LYS A 321 21.30 6.78 1.57
C LYS A 321 20.96 7.97 0.69
N VAL A 322 20.30 7.76 -0.45
CA VAL A 322 19.85 8.82 -1.35
C VAL A 322 18.65 9.51 -0.72
N VAL A 323 18.84 10.78 -0.35
CA VAL A 323 17.80 11.61 0.28
C VAL A 323 17.54 12.93 -0.47
N ALA A 324 18.24 13.16 -1.58
CA ALA A 324 18.14 14.41 -2.32
C ALA A 324 16.71 14.69 -2.80
N ARG A 325 16.16 15.82 -2.37
CA ARG A 325 14.80 16.29 -2.70
C ARG A 325 14.53 16.24 -4.20
N ARG A 326 15.54 16.60 -5.04
CA ARG A 326 15.44 16.59 -6.51
C ARG A 326 15.06 15.22 -7.06
N VAL A 327 15.59 14.12 -6.51
CA VAL A 327 15.26 12.75 -6.93
C VAL A 327 13.78 12.47 -6.69
N PHE A 328 13.27 12.75 -5.50
CA PHE A 328 11.88 12.47 -5.13
C PHE A 328 10.88 13.43 -5.79
N THR A 329 11.30 14.65 -6.13
CA THR A 329 10.49 15.53 -6.99
C THR A 329 10.29 14.89 -8.37
N MET A 330 11.35 14.29 -8.95
CA MET A 330 11.22 13.60 -10.23
C MET A 330 10.30 12.38 -10.11
N VAL A 331 10.36 11.63 -9.02
CA VAL A 331 9.42 10.51 -8.76
C VAL A 331 7.99 11.01 -8.83
N GLY A 332 7.64 12.04 -8.03
CA GLY A 332 6.29 12.59 -8.01
C GLY A 332 5.83 13.10 -9.39
N VAL A 333 6.71 13.80 -10.11
CA VAL A 333 6.40 14.28 -11.46
C VAL A 333 6.20 13.15 -12.46
N ILE A 334 7.03 12.10 -12.43
CA ILE A 334 6.86 10.93 -13.31
C ILE A 334 5.51 10.25 -13.04
N MET A 335 5.13 10.11 -11.76
CA MET A 335 3.83 9.53 -11.39
C MET A 335 2.66 10.38 -11.91
N LEU A 336 2.72 11.71 -11.74
CA LEU A 336 1.70 12.61 -12.26
C LEU A 336 1.58 12.50 -13.78
N LEU A 337 2.70 12.49 -14.49
CA LEU A 337 2.71 12.33 -15.95
C LEU A 337 2.12 10.97 -16.35
N ALA A 338 2.51 9.87 -15.70
CA ALA A 338 1.96 8.55 -15.98
C ALA A 338 0.44 8.49 -15.75
N GLY A 339 -0.08 9.21 -14.74
CA GLY A 339 -1.52 9.29 -14.48
C GLY A 339 -2.30 10.13 -15.49
N ILE A 340 -1.66 11.08 -16.18
CA ILE A 340 -2.30 11.91 -17.23
C ILE A 340 -2.43 11.15 -18.57
N PHE A 341 -1.71 10.03 -18.73
CA PHE A 341 -1.75 9.22 -19.95
C PHE A 341 -2.59 7.95 -19.76
N PRO A 342 -3.91 7.93 -20.10
CA PRO A 342 -4.78 6.75 -20.01
C PRO A 342 -4.23 5.52 -20.71
N LYS A 343 -3.51 5.69 -21.82
CA LYS A 343 -2.83 4.58 -22.52
C LYS A 343 -1.89 3.79 -21.60
N PHE A 344 -1.18 4.48 -20.71
CA PHE A 344 -0.33 3.81 -19.72
C PHE A 344 -1.16 2.96 -18.75
N SER A 345 -2.22 3.55 -18.16
CA SER A 345 -3.12 2.83 -17.25
C SER A 345 -3.88 1.71 -17.97
N GLY A 346 -4.30 1.95 -19.22
CA GLY A 346 -4.93 0.92 -20.07
C GLY A 346 -4.00 -0.26 -20.36
N LEU A 347 -2.71 0.01 -20.64
CA LEU A 347 -1.71 -1.06 -20.79
C LEU A 347 -1.54 -1.86 -19.49
N MET A 348 -1.50 -1.19 -18.35
CA MET A 348 -1.40 -1.87 -17.06
C MET A 348 -2.64 -2.72 -16.76
N ALA A 349 -3.83 -2.25 -17.13
CA ALA A 349 -5.09 -2.99 -16.98
C ALA A 349 -5.17 -4.27 -17.83
N THR A 350 -4.36 -4.40 -18.88
CA THR A 350 -4.29 -5.65 -19.67
C THR A 350 -3.51 -6.77 -18.98
N ILE A 351 -2.82 -6.50 -17.87
CA ILE A 351 -2.01 -7.51 -17.17
C ILE A 351 -2.93 -8.55 -16.55
N PRO A 352 -2.79 -9.84 -16.93
CA PRO A 352 -3.67 -10.89 -16.41
C PRO A 352 -3.54 -11.07 -14.90
N GLN A 353 -4.65 -11.34 -14.24
CA GLN A 353 -4.68 -11.55 -12.78
C GLN A 353 -3.70 -12.62 -12.28
N PRO A 354 -3.48 -13.78 -12.96
CA PRO A 354 -2.46 -14.75 -12.54
C PRO A 354 -1.05 -14.18 -12.48
N VAL A 355 -0.70 -13.29 -13.41
CA VAL A 355 0.59 -12.61 -13.42
C VAL A 355 0.72 -11.66 -12.23
N LEU A 356 -0.34 -10.88 -11.95
CA LEU A 356 -0.40 -10.04 -10.76
C LEU A 356 -0.35 -10.86 -9.47
N GLY A 357 -1.06 -12.00 -9.42
CA GLY A 357 -1.07 -12.91 -8.28
C GLY A 357 0.34 -13.42 -7.94
N GLY A 358 1.07 -13.92 -8.96
CA GLY A 358 2.45 -14.38 -8.76
C GLY A 358 3.40 -13.30 -8.23
N ALA A 359 3.23 -12.05 -8.68
CA ALA A 359 4.05 -10.94 -8.20
C ALA A 359 3.67 -10.47 -6.79
N THR A 360 2.36 -10.36 -6.48
CA THR A 360 1.86 -9.80 -5.21
C THR A 360 2.12 -10.69 -4.01
N VAL A 361 2.28 -12.01 -4.17
CA VAL A 361 2.72 -12.91 -3.10
C VAL A 361 3.97 -12.37 -2.40
N THR A 362 4.95 -11.87 -3.16
CA THR A 362 6.21 -11.34 -2.58
C THR A 362 5.99 -10.05 -1.79
N VAL A 363 5.03 -9.22 -2.21
CA VAL A 363 4.66 -7.98 -1.50
C VAL A 363 3.98 -8.31 -0.18
N PHE A 364 3.01 -9.21 -0.18
CA PHE A 364 2.26 -9.57 1.02
C PHE A 364 3.13 -10.30 2.04
N ALA A 365 4.04 -11.14 1.55
CA ALA A 365 5.08 -11.74 2.41
C ALA A 365 5.99 -10.66 3.02
N ALA A 366 6.39 -9.64 2.26
CA ALA A 366 7.20 -8.54 2.79
C ALA A 366 6.44 -7.72 3.85
N ILE A 367 5.14 -7.45 3.66
CA ILE A 367 4.30 -6.79 4.67
C ILE A 367 4.28 -7.60 5.96
N THR A 368 4.01 -8.91 5.89
CA THR A 368 4.04 -9.80 7.07
C THR A 368 5.38 -9.74 7.78
N MET A 369 6.49 -9.79 7.03
CA MET A 369 7.85 -9.74 7.60
C MET A 369 8.17 -8.38 8.22
N SER A 370 7.63 -7.28 7.69
CA SER A 370 7.75 -5.95 8.31
C SER A 370 7.07 -5.91 9.68
N GLY A 371 5.90 -6.52 9.81
CA GLY A 371 5.24 -6.68 11.10
C GLY A 371 6.05 -7.51 12.10
N ILE A 372 6.67 -8.60 11.65
CA ILE A 372 7.58 -9.41 12.49
C ILE A 372 8.80 -8.59 12.92
N GLN A 373 9.33 -7.73 12.05
CA GLN A 373 10.45 -6.86 12.41
C GLN A 373 10.07 -5.86 13.50
N LEU A 374 8.87 -5.27 13.43
CA LEU A 374 8.35 -4.40 14.48
C LEU A 374 8.22 -5.13 15.82
N LEU A 375 7.79 -6.41 15.83
CA LEU A 375 7.71 -7.18 17.06
C LEU A 375 9.07 -7.38 17.73
N LYS A 376 10.17 -7.44 16.97
CA LYS A 376 11.53 -7.58 17.53
C LYS A 376 12.03 -6.36 18.29
N GLU A 377 11.38 -5.20 18.16
CA GLU A 377 11.76 -3.99 18.88
C GLU A 377 11.40 -4.05 20.36
N GLN A 378 10.62 -5.06 20.77
CA GLN A 378 10.25 -5.28 22.18
C GLN A 378 10.48 -6.75 22.59
N PRO A 379 10.76 -7.03 23.87
CA PRO A 379 10.92 -8.39 24.36
C PRO A 379 9.61 -9.18 24.17
N LEU A 380 9.72 -10.39 23.62
CA LEU A 380 8.59 -11.32 23.46
C LEU A 380 8.37 -12.12 24.74
N ASN A 381 8.17 -11.43 25.89
CA ASN A 381 7.77 -12.03 27.14
C ASN A 381 6.38 -12.72 27.04
N TYR A 382 5.96 -13.43 28.08
CA TYR A 382 4.69 -14.16 28.05
C TYR A 382 3.51 -13.25 27.73
N ARG A 383 3.45 -12.03 28.32
CA ARG A 383 2.42 -11.03 28.08
C ARG A 383 2.35 -10.66 26.59
N ASN A 384 3.47 -10.27 26.01
CA ASN A 384 3.53 -9.79 24.62
C ASN A 384 3.23 -10.90 23.64
N ARG A 385 3.72 -12.13 23.88
CA ARG A 385 3.38 -13.32 23.07
C ARG A 385 1.87 -13.61 23.10
N MET A 386 1.22 -13.49 24.24
CA MET A 386 -0.23 -13.71 24.38
C MET A 386 -1.04 -12.61 23.67
N ILE A 387 -0.63 -11.35 23.75
CA ILE A 387 -1.28 -10.26 23.01
C ILE A 387 -1.24 -10.55 21.51
N VAL A 388 -0.07 -10.86 20.95
CA VAL A 388 0.09 -11.17 19.51
C VAL A 388 -0.73 -12.41 19.14
N GLY A 389 -0.56 -13.50 19.88
CA GLY A 389 -1.19 -14.80 19.57
C GLY A 389 -2.71 -14.72 19.57
N ILE A 390 -3.31 -14.17 20.64
CA ILE A 390 -4.77 -14.07 20.77
C ILE A 390 -5.34 -13.13 19.69
N SER A 391 -4.66 -12.00 19.43
CA SER A 391 -5.15 -11.03 18.45
C SER A 391 -5.15 -11.60 17.02
N LEU A 392 -4.10 -12.32 16.65
CA LEU A 392 -4.04 -12.98 15.34
C LEU A 392 -5.02 -14.17 15.28
N ALA A 393 -5.13 -14.97 16.35
CA ALA A 393 -6.04 -16.10 16.38
C ALA A 393 -7.50 -15.67 16.20
N LEU A 394 -7.94 -14.62 16.92
CA LEU A 394 -9.30 -14.13 16.80
C LEU A 394 -9.53 -13.42 15.45
N GLY A 395 -8.60 -12.58 15.00
CA GLY A 395 -8.74 -11.88 13.72
C GLY A 395 -8.81 -12.85 12.54
N LEU A 396 -7.80 -13.70 12.37
CA LEU A 396 -7.75 -14.64 11.25
C LEU A 396 -8.78 -15.77 11.38
N GLY A 397 -9.13 -16.14 12.63
CA GLY A 397 -10.16 -17.13 12.90
C GLY A 397 -11.54 -16.71 12.39
N ILE A 398 -11.87 -15.41 12.45
CA ILE A 398 -13.13 -14.87 11.90
C ILE A 398 -13.13 -14.93 10.37
N ASP A 399 -12.01 -14.63 9.71
CA ASP A 399 -11.91 -14.80 8.23
C ASP A 399 -12.10 -16.26 7.80
N ALA A 400 -11.67 -17.21 8.64
CA ALA A 400 -11.81 -18.64 8.36
C ALA A 400 -13.22 -19.20 8.65
N ALA A 401 -14.00 -18.52 9.49
CA ALA A 401 -15.35 -18.94 9.90
C ALA A 401 -16.31 -17.73 9.99
N PRO A 402 -16.58 -17.05 8.88
CA PRO A 402 -17.39 -15.83 8.88
C PRO A 402 -18.84 -16.06 9.36
N GLU A 403 -19.34 -17.30 9.29
CA GLU A 403 -20.67 -17.68 9.71
C GLU A 403 -20.90 -17.47 11.23
N ILE A 404 -19.85 -17.34 12.04
CA ILE A 404 -19.97 -17.08 13.49
C ILE A 404 -20.71 -15.75 13.76
N LEU A 405 -20.68 -14.83 12.82
CA LEU A 405 -21.31 -13.51 12.92
C LEU A 405 -22.73 -13.47 12.34
N GLN A 406 -23.26 -14.56 11.78
CA GLN A 406 -24.55 -14.58 11.05
C GLN A 406 -25.75 -14.06 11.85
N PHE A 407 -25.75 -14.19 13.17
CA PHE A 407 -26.83 -13.70 14.06
C PHE A 407 -26.54 -12.32 14.65
N ALA A 408 -25.37 -11.74 14.38
CA ALA A 408 -25.06 -10.39 14.86
C ALA A 408 -25.77 -9.33 14.01
N PRO A 409 -26.06 -8.13 14.56
CA PRO A 409 -26.53 -7.01 13.76
C PRO A 409 -25.58 -6.69 12.61
N GLN A 410 -26.12 -6.21 11.46
CA GLN A 410 -25.33 -5.95 10.25
C GLN A 410 -24.09 -5.08 10.51
N LEU A 411 -24.24 -4.05 11.35
CA LEU A 411 -23.11 -3.20 11.75
C LEU A 411 -21.96 -4.01 12.37
N PHE A 412 -22.29 -4.99 13.25
CA PHE A 412 -21.28 -5.87 13.87
C PHE A 412 -20.69 -6.83 12.86
N GLN A 413 -21.48 -7.39 11.95
CA GLN A 413 -20.97 -8.26 10.88
C GLN A 413 -19.95 -7.50 10.01
N ASN A 414 -20.26 -6.27 9.63
CA ASN A 414 -19.38 -5.46 8.78
C ASN A 414 -18.08 -5.07 9.49
N ILE A 415 -18.14 -4.69 10.76
CA ILE A 415 -16.96 -4.26 11.52
C ILE A 415 -16.10 -5.47 11.94
N PHE A 416 -16.70 -6.46 12.56
CA PHE A 416 -15.99 -7.62 13.09
C PHE A 416 -15.77 -8.73 12.05
N GLY A 417 -16.37 -8.64 10.88
CA GLY A 417 -16.05 -9.50 9.74
C GLY A 417 -14.69 -9.22 9.10
N SER A 418 -13.99 -8.17 9.51
CA SER A 418 -12.63 -7.89 9.07
C SER A 418 -11.61 -8.41 10.07
N SER A 419 -10.78 -9.37 9.66
CA SER A 419 -9.67 -9.90 10.47
C SER A 419 -8.75 -8.81 10.99
N LEU A 420 -8.52 -7.79 10.16
CA LEU A 420 -7.69 -6.65 10.50
C LEU A 420 -8.26 -5.84 11.66
N VAL A 421 -9.55 -5.48 11.58
CA VAL A 421 -10.22 -4.69 12.63
C VAL A 421 -10.24 -5.46 13.94
N VAL A 422 -10.54 -6.76 13.89
CA VAL A 422 -10.55 -7.61 15.08
C VAL A 422 -9.16 -7.74 15.68
N SER A 423 -8.13 -8.05 14.86
CA SER A 423 -6.75 -8.14 15.35
C SER A 423 -6.29 -6.83 15.99
N PHE A 424 -6.63 -5.69 15.38
CA PHE A 424 -6.30 -4.38 15.93
C PHE A 424 -7.00 -4.12 17.26
N LEU A 425 -8.32 -4.27 17.32
CA LEU A 425 -9.09 -4.02 18.54
C LEU A 425 -8.65 -4.92 19.69
N VAL A 426 -8.43 -6.20 19.42
CA VAL A 426 -7.98 -7.16 20.43
C VAL A 426 -6.57 -6.81 20.90
N ALA A 427 -5.61 -6.55 19.99
CA ALA A 427 -4.26 -6.17 20.37
C ALA A 427 -4.23 -4.89 21.20
N PHE A 428 -5.01 -3.89 20.79
CA PHE A 428 -5.12 -2.62 21.49
C PHE A 428 -5.73 -2.78 22.88
N LEU A 429 -6.86 -3.47 23.00
CA LEU A 429 -7.53 -3.71 24.27
C LEU A 429 -6.68 -4.55 25.24
N LEU A 430 -6.11 -5.64 24.77
CA LEU A 430 -5.25 -6.48 25.60
C LEU A 430 -3.99 -5.72 26.07
N ASN A 431 -3.42 -4.87 25.21
CA ASN A 431 -2.27 -4.05 25.61
C ASN A 431 -2.61 -3.04 26.72
N ILE A 432 -3.85 -2.55 26.77
CA ILE A 432 -4.31 -1.64 27.84
C ILE A 432 -4.68 -2.41 29.12
N ILE A 433 -5.38 -3.54 28.98
CA ILE A 433 -5.96 -4.27 30.11
C ILE A 433 -4.90 -5.10 30.85
N ILE A 434 -4.00 -5.76 30.11
CA ILE A 434 -2.99 -6.63 30.72
C ILE A 434 -1.86 -5.76 31.29
N PRO A 435 -1.57 -5.84 32.59
CA PRO A 435 -0.47 -5.09 33.23
C PRO A 435 0.86 -5.33 32.50
N LYS A 436 1.73 -4.33 32.53
CA LYS A 436 3.11 -4.52 32.07
C LYS A 436 3.85 -5.39 33.06
N ASP A 437 4.54 -6.42 32.57
CA ASP A 437 5.43 -7.21 33.41
C ASP A 437 6.66 -6.34 33.71
N ASP A 438 6.79 -5.93 34.98
CA ASP A 438 7.98 -5.21 35.49
C ASP A 438 9.11 -6.18 35.92
N THR A 439 8.93 -7.48 35.70
CA THR A 439 9.95 -8.49 36.03
C THR A 439 10.94 -8.62 34.88
N PRO A 440 12.26 -8.39 35.09
CA PRO A 440 13.27 -8.84 34.16
C PRO A 440 13.15 -10.37 34.01
N GLU A 441 13.00 -10.85 32.79
CA GLU A 441 13.17 -12.30 32.53
C GLU A 441 14.65 -12.63 32.74
N ASP A 442 14.95 -13.56 33.68
CA ASP A 442 16.27 -14.17 33.90
C ASP A 442 16.77 -14.92 32.66
#